data_f96bb435ec8adc00e87af38f7edc4a8b
#
_entry.id   f96bb435ec8adc00e87af38f7edc4a8b
#
_cell.length_a   1.000
_cell.length_b   1.000
_cell.length_c   1.000
_cell.angle_alpha   90.00
_cell.angle_beta   90.00
_cell.angle_gamma   90.00
#
_symmetry.space_group_name_H-M   'P 1'
#
loop_
_entity.id
_entity.type
_entity.pdbx_description
1 polymer ?
#
loop_
_entity_poly.entity_id
_entity_poly.type
_entity_poly.pdbx_seq_one_letter_code
_entity_poly.pdbx_strand_id
1 'polypeptide(L)'
;MIAPSQLTDPTVRAFVTAVNAGDQNAFRAVLTEGATMSDDGSDRDVAQWAEKEIWSSNGHMDVEKESDGGLALVVDYRNDTWGEMRTAWRFVTDNGRISRFETGQA
;
A
#
# COMPACT_ATOMS: atom_id res chain seq x y z
N MET A 1 -11.52 11.48 5.57
CA MET A 1 -10.38 10.55 5.69
C MET A 1 -10.82 9.29 6.42
N ILE A 2 -10.41 8.13 5.93
CA ILE A 2 -10.85 6.85 6.48
C ILE A 2 -9.72 6.30 7.37
N ALA A 3 -10.04 5.99 8.63
CA ALA A 3 -9.05 5.33 9.51
C ALA A 3 -8.75 3.93 8.97
N PRO A 4 -7.50 3.44 9.06
CA PRO A 4 -7.18 2.10 8.55
C PRO A 4 -8.08 0.99 9.11
N SER A 5 -8.48 1.09 10.38
CA SER A 5 -9.37 0.11 11.01
C SER A 5 -10.78 0.10 10.42
N GLN A 6 -11.16 1.10 9.63
CA GLN A 6 -12.49 1.22 9.01
C GLN A 6 -12.50 0.76 7.55
N LEU A 7 -11.36 0.38 6.99
CA LEU A 7 -11.31 -0.13 5.62
C LEU A 7 -12.06 -1.44 5.51
N THR A 8 -12.75 -1.62 4.37
CA THR A 8 -13.66 -2.75 4.17
C THR A 8 -12.94 -4.08 4.04
N ASP A 9 -11.85 -4.13 3.24
CA ASP A 9 -11.12 -5.37 3.00
C ASP A 9 -10.09 -5.60 4.11
N PRO A 10 -10.15 -6.74 4.83
CA PRO A 10 -9.24 -6.99 5.95
C PRO A 10 -7.76 -7.10 5.53
N THR A 11 -7.49 -7.59 4.33
CA THR A 11 -6.12 -7.72 3.83
C THR A 11 -5.54 -6.34 3.50
N VAL A 12 -6.31 -5.48 2.85
CA VAL A 12 -5.91 -4.09 2.57
C VAL A 12 -5.75 -3.31 3.86
N ARG A 13 -6.64 -3.54 4.84
CA ARG A 13 -6.53 -2.93 6.17
C ARG A 13 -5.19 -3.26 6.81
N ALA A 14 -4.79 -4.53 6.76
CA ALA A 14 -3.50 -4.98 7.31
C ALA A 14 -2.32 -4.34 6.59
N PHE A 15 -2.40 -4.20 5.27
CA PHE A 15 -1.36 -3.55 4.46
C PHE A 15 -1.16 -2.09 4.88
N VAL A 16 -2.23 -1.32 4.93
CA VAL A 16 -2.15 0.11 5.31
C VAL A 16 -1.64 0.26 6.73
N THR A 17 -2.13 -0.57 7.64
CA THR A 17 -1.69 -0.55 9.04
C THR A 17 -0.19 -0.82 9.15
N ALA A 18 0.32 -1.80 8.41
CA ALA A 18 1.75 -2.14 8.41
C ALA A 18 2.60 -0.99 7.88
N VAL A 19 2.19 -0.38 6.77
CA VAL A 19 2.90 0.78 6.20
C VAL A 19 2.97 1.91 7.22
N ASN A 20 1.83 2.26 7.82
CA ASN A 20 1.75 3.40 8.73
C ASN A 20 2.48 3.17 10.05
N ALA A 21 2.62 1.92 10.46
CA ALA A 21 3.38 1.55 11.66
C ALA A 21 4.88 1.38 11.38
N GLY A 22 5.30 1.38 10.13
CA GLY A 22 6.68 1.07 9.77
C GLY A 22 7.03 -0.38 10.08
N ASP A 23 6.04 -1.27 10.08
CA ASP A 23 6.20 -2.66 10.48
C ASP A 23 6.51 -3.53 9.26
N GLN A 24 7.80 -3.72 8.99
CA GLN A 24 8.26 -4.47 7.83
C GLN A 24 7.85 -5.94 7.89
N ASN A 25 7.83 -6.54 9.07
CA ASN A 25 7.42 -7.94 9.22
C ASN A 25 5.94 -8.13 8.90
N ALA A 26 5.08 -7.25 9.41
CA ALA A 26 3.65 -7.29 9.10
C ALA A 26 3.39 -7.04 7.62
N PHE A 27 4.15 -6.14 7.01
CA PHE A 27 4.04 -5.86 5.58
C PHE A 27 4.34 -7.12 4.74
N ARG A 28 5.44 -7.80 5.05
CA ARG A 28 5.79 -9.05 4.36
C ARG A 28 4.75 -10.15 4.60
N ALA A 29 4.20 -10.21 5.81
CA ALA A 29 3.22 -11.24 6.16
C ALA A 29 1.91 -11.11 5.39
N VAL A 30 1.53 -9.90 4.98
CA VAL A 30 0.29 -9.66 4.22
C VAL A 30 0.47 -9.91 2.72
N LEU A 31 1.69 -10.08 2.25
CA LEU A 31 1.98 -10.36 0.83
C LEU A 31 2.18 -11.85 0.60
N THR A 32 1.80 -12.33 -0.60
CA THR A 32 2.18 -13.68 -1.01
C THR A 32 3.68 -13.73 -1.26
N GLU A 33 4.25 -14.95 -1.27
CA GLU A 33 5.69 -15.12 -1.46
C GLU A 33 6.19 -14.52 -2.78
N GLY A 34 5.43 -14.65 -3.85
CA GLY A 34 5.78 -14.12 -5.16
C GLY A 34 5.08 -12.82 -5.51
N ALA A 35 4.65 -12.04 -4.53
CA ALA A 35 3.90 -10.81 -4.78
C ALA A 35 4.66 -9.86 -5.70
N THR A 36 3.91 -9.19 -6.57
CA THR A 36 4.44 -8.20 -7.53
C THR A 36 3.79 -6.85 -7.33
N MET A 37 4.38 -5.83 -7.91
CA MET A 37 3.82 -4.49 -7.86
C MET A 37 4.22 -3.66 -9.06
N SER A 38 3.49 -2.57 -9.28
CA SER A 38 3.89 -1.53 -10.23
C SER A 38 3.75 -0.15 -9.59
N ASP A 39 4.55 0.80 -10.09
CA ASP A 39 4.49 2.21 -9.71
C ASP A 39 4.45 3.03 -11.00
N ASP A 40 3.37 3.79 -11.20
CA ASP A 40 3.08 4.54 -12.42
C ASP A 40 3.25 3.67 -13.69
N GLY A 41 2.77 2.42 -13.62
CA GLY A 41 2.78 1.49 -14.74
C GLY A 41 4.09 0.73 -14.95
N SER A 42 5.12 0.97 -14.13
CA SER A 42 6.39 0.25 -14.20
C SER A 42 6.49 -0.77 -13.09
N ASP A 43 6.73 -2.03 -13.44
CA ASP A 43 6.93 -3.08 -12.45
C ASP A 43 8.23 -2.82 -11.68
N ARG A 44 8.17 -3.01 -10.37
CA ARG A 44 9.29 -2.80 -9.46
C ARG A 44 9.47 -4.03 -8.58
N ASP A 45 10.68 -4.22 -8.07
CA ASP A 45 10.93 -5.20 -7.02
C ASP A 45 10.31 -4.69 -5.73
N VAL A 46 9.42 -5.51 -5.13
CA VAL A 46 8.66 -5.09 -3.96
C VAL A 46 9.57 -4.67 -2.80
N ALA A 47 10.58 -5.48 -2.47
CA ALA A 47 11.44 -5.20 -1.34
C ALA A 47 12.29 -3.94 -1.54
N GLN A 48 12.85 -3.75 -2.72
CA GLN A 48 13.66 -2.57 -3.04
C GLN A 48 12.81 -1.31 -3.06
N TRP A 49 11.63 -1.39 -3.68
CA TRP A 49 10.69 -0.27 -3.74
C TRP A 49 10.24 0.14 -2.33
N ALA A 50 9.85 -0.84 -1.51
CA ALA A 50 9.37 -0.57 -0.16
C ALA A 50 10.47 0.03 0.73
N GLU A 51 11.71 -0.46 0.62
CA GLU A 51 12.82 0.11 1.38
C GLU A 51 12.99 1.59 1.07
N LYS A 52 12.97 1.95 -0.20
CA LYS A 52 13.20 3.32 -0.65
C LYS A 52 11.99 4.23 -0.39
N GLU A 53 10.79 3.76 -0.68
CA GLU A 53 9.59 4.60 -0.68
C GLU A 53 8.83 4.58 0.64
N ILE A 54 9.02 3.56 1.47
CA ILE A 54 8.32 3.43 2.74
C ILE A 54 9.28 3.51 3.92
N TRP A 55 10.22 2.54 4.03
CA TRP A 55 10.95 2.35 5.27
C TRP A 55 11.98 3.42 5.54
N SER A 56 12.85 3.70 4.57
CA SER A 56 13.92 4.69 4.76
C SER A 56 13.44 6.13 4.63
N SER A 57 12.23 6.36 4.15
CA SER A 57 11.68 7.69 3.92
C SER A 57 10.42 7.98 4.73
N ASN A 58 10.09 7.15 5.71
CA ASN A 58 8.93 7.34 6.61
C ASN A 58 7.60 7.47 5.85
N GLY A 59 7.32 6.49 4.98
CA GLY A 59 6.08 6.48 4.21
C GLY A 59 4.84 6.39 5.09
N HIS A 60 3.79 7.09 4.71
CA HIS A 60 2.52 7.11 5.43
C HIS A 60 1.35 7.26 4.45
N MET A 61 0.31 6.46 4.67
CA MET A 61 -0.89 6.44 3.87
C MET A 61 -2.06 7.05 4.64
N ASP A 62 -2.58 8.18 4.17
CA ASP A 62 -3.83 8.76 4.66
C ASP A 62 -4.90 8.46 3.63
N VAL A 63 -5.78 7.51 3.90
CA VAL A 63 -6.78 7.05 2.93
C VAL A 63 -7.91 8.05 2.83
N GLU A 64 -8.16 8.57 1.63
CA GLU A 64 -9.26 9.51 1.37
C GLU A 64 -10.55 8.77 1.08
N LYS A 65 -10.50 7.73 0.25
CA LYS A 65 -11.69 6.94 -0.11
C LYS A 65 -11.31 5.55 -0.57
N GLU A 66 -12.28 4.64 -0.53
CA GLU A 66 -12.15 3.28 -1.03
C GLU A 66 -13.28 2.97 -2.01
N SER A 67 -13.03 1.98 -2.89
CA SER A 67 -14.00 1.48 -3.85
C SER A 67 -13.68 0.02 -4.18
N ASP A 68 -14.50 -0.61 -5.03
CA ASP A 68 -14.32 -2.00 -5.45
C ASP A 68 -14.22 -2.96 -4.24
N GLY A 69 -15.13 -2.81 -3.28
CA GLY A 69 -15.14 -3.67 -2.09
C GLY A 69 -13.94 -3.47 -1.17
N GLY A 70 -13.24 -2.35 -1.29
CA GLY A 70 -12.05 -2.04 -0.51
C GLY A 70 -10.75 -2.40 -1.21
N LEU A 71 -10.79 -2.88 -2.45
CA LEU A 71 -9.59 -3.27 -3.20
C LEU A 71 -8.98 -2.12 -4.00
N ALA A 72 -9.63 -0.96 -4.02
CA ALA A 72 -9.10 0.24 -4.64
C ALA A 72 -9.17 1.39 -3.65
N LEU A 73 -8.06 2.14 -3.54
CA LEU A 73 -7.96 3.27 -2.62
C LEU A 73 -7.50 4.51 -3.36
N VAL A 74 -7.97 5.67 -2.89
CA VAL A 74 -7.31 6.94 -3.17
C VAL A 74 -6.69 7.41 -1.86
N VAL A 75 -5.41 7.71 -1.90
CA VAL A 75 -4.58 7.93 -0.72
C VAL A 75 -3.78 9.21 -0.87
N ASP A 76 -3.78 10.01 0.18
CA ASP A 76 -2.80 11.08 0.31
C ASP A 76 -1.55 10.43 0.91
N TYR A 77 -0.57 10.13 0.05
CA TYR A 77 0.66 9.45 0.43
C TYR A 77 1.75 10.47 0.68
N ARG A 78 2.48 10.30 1.77
CA ARG A 78 3.61 11.19 2.05
C ARG A 78 4.83 10.41 2.48
N ASN A 79 5.99 10.90 2.10
CA ASN A 79 7.28 10.45 2.64
C ASN A 79 8.28 11.60 2.60
N ASP A 80 9.46 11.36 3.16
CA ASP A 80 10.49 12.40 3.28
C ASP A 80 11.12 12.76 1.94
N THR A 81 11.07 11.85 0.95
CA THR A 81 11.66 12.06 -0.37
C THR A 81 10.81 12.96 -1.25
N TRP A 82 9.50 12.67 -1.32
CA TRP A 82 8.60 13.30 -2.28
C TRP A 82 7.64 14.30 -1.65
N GLY A 83 7.54 14.31 -0.31
CA GLY A 83 6.53 15.07 0.38
C GLY A 83 5.18 14.40 0.22
N GLU A 84 4.15 15.18 -0.06
CA GLU A 84 2.76 14.72 -0.08
C GLU A 84 2.28 14.58 -1.53
N MET A 85 1.65 13.44 -1.85
CA MET A 85 1.13 13.15 -3.19
C MET A 85 -0.21 12.45 -3.10
N ARG A 86 -1.13 12.83 -3.97
CA ARG A 86 -2.38 12.09 -4.13
C ARG A 86 -2.14 10.90 -5.04
N THR A 87 -2.41 9.69 -4.53
CA THR A 87 -2.09 8.44 -5.20
C THR A 87 -3.31 7.53 -5.30
N ALA A 88 -3.31 6.67 -6.30
CA ALA A 88 -4.31 5.61 -6.46
C ALA A 88 -3.62 4.27 -6.17
N TRP A 89 -4.35 3.38 -5.49
CA TRP A 89 -3.86 2.05 -5.14
C TRP A 89 -4.88 1.00 -5.52
N ARG A 90 -4.43 -0.10 -6.07
CA ARG A 90 -5.28 -1.21 -6.44
C ARG A 90 -4.62 -2.51 -5.98
N PHE A 91 -5.43 -3.39 -5.38
CA PHE A 91 -4.93 -4.62 -4.77
C PHE A 91 -5.59 -5.84 -5.39
N VAL A 92 -4.81 -6.90 -5.60
CA VAL A 92 -5.28 -8.22 -5.97
C VAL A 92 -4.95 -9.14 -4.81
N THR A 93 -5.96 -9.85 -4.29
CA THR A 93 -5.78 -10.74 -3.14
C THR A 93 -5.88 -12.20 -3.55
N ASP A 94 -5.22 -13.07 -2.77
CA ASP A 94 -5.24 -14.50 -2.93
C ASP A 94 -5.15 -15.14 -1.56
N ASN A 95 -6.20 -15.85 -1.15
CA ASN A 95 -6.27 -16.54 0.15
C ASN A 95 -5.93 -15.63 1.34
N GLY A 96 -6.46 -14.40 1.33
CA GLY A 96 -6.26 -13.46 2.43
C GLY A 96 -4.90 -12.76 2.43
N ARG A 97 -4.16 -12.86 1.34
CA ARG A 97 -2.90 -12.13 1.15
C ARG A 97 -2.93 -11.35 -0.17
N ILE A 98 -2.06 -10.38 -0.28
CA ILE A 98 -1.94 -9.58 -1.50
C ILE A 98 -0.96 -10.25 -2.43
N SER A 99 -1.42 -10.62 -3.64
CA SER A 99 -0.57 -11.18 -4.68
C SER A 99 0.01 -10.11 -5.60
N ARG A 100 -0.67 -8.96 -5.70
CA ARG A 100 -0.18 -7.82 -6.48
C ARG A 100 -0.79 -6.53 -5.96
N PHE A 101 -0.01 -5.46 -5.94
CA PHE A 101 -0.57 -4.12 -5.77
C PHE A 101 0.01 -3.18 -6.79
N GLU A 102 -0.79 -2.20 -7.19
CA GLU A 102 -0.41 -1.19 -8.15
C GLU A 102 -0.64 0.18 -7.53
N THR A 103 0.32 1.06 -7.67
CA THR A 103 0.20 2.44 -7.20
C THR A 103 0.67 3.41 -8.27
N GLY A 104 0.29 4.66 -8.14
CA GLY A 104 0.67 5.71 -9.06
C GLY A 104 -0.05 6.99 -8.71
N GLN A 105 0.19 8.03 -9.50
CA GLN A 105 -0.51 9.31 -9.30
C GLN A 105 -1.99 9.15 -9.61
N ALA A 106 -2.80 9.71 -8.74
CA ALA A 106 -4.26 9.74 -8.93
C ALA A 106 -4.69 10.88 -9.85
#